data_6adef62bf23183a973c07aaf2d08f736
#
_entry.id   6adef62bf23183a973c07aaf2d08f736
#
_cell.length_a   1.000
_cell.length_b   1.000
_cell.length_c   1.000
_cell.angle_alpha   90.00
_cell.angle_beta   90.00
_cell.angle_gamma   90.00
#
_symmetry.space_group_name_H-M   'P 1'
#
loop_
_entity.id
_entity.type
_entity.pdbx_description
1 polymer ?
#
loop_
_entity_poly.entity_id
_entity_poly.type
_entity_poly.pdbx_seq_one_letter_code
_entity_poly.pdbx_strand_id
1 'polypeptide(L)'
;MRHRLKLRQILSEKWKEALQAVLPIITIVLALSFTIAPLSPSVLLCFLMGAVLILVGMMFFTTGAETAMTPMGERIGTAMTKTKKLGAVITLSFLLGFIITVSEPDLQVLASQVPSVPNLILILSVACGVGVFLVVSLLRMLFSIALPPLLVGCYAVVFLLAFFVPPEFLAVAFDSGGVTTGPMTVPFIMALGVGISAIRSDRHAADDSFGLVALSSIGPILAVMILGIIYNPNESTYTPPILPEMQDSSELFELFRTGIPTYLIEIAVSLLPIILFFLAAQFLVLRLSKRKLFQIGMGLVYTYIGLVLFLTGANVGFMPAGHYLGQQLASYKYSAVIIPVAMVMGYFIVRAEPAVYVLNRQVEEITDGAISAKAMGIGLSVGVSISLGLAMIRVLTGISILWFLIPGYALALIISFFVPKIYTAIAFDSGGVASGPMTAAFLLPLAQGACTAVGGNMVTDAFGVVAMVAMTPLITIQVMGLAAKLMQRRKTETAAPAAFADMDENAIIEL
;
A
#
# COMPACT_ATOMS: atom_id res chain seq x y z
N MET A 1 28.06 23.88 10.14
CA MET A 1 27.11 23.97 11.26
C MET A 1 25.66 23.97 10.80
N ARG A 2 25.21 24.80 9.84
CA ARG A 2 23.82 24.83 9.28
C ARG A 2 23.34 23.52 8.69
N HIS A 3 24.19 22.71 8.06
CA HIS A 3 23.81 21.43 7.45
C HIS A 3 23.50 20.35 8.52
N ARG A 4 24.27 20.31 9.61
CA ARG A 4 24.03 19.42 10.75
C ARG A 4 22.75 19.75 11.51
N LEU A 5 22.40 21.04 11.62
CA LEU A 5 21.17 21.50 12.26
C LEU A 5 19.93 21.10 11.44
N LYS A 6 19.99 21.25 10.10
CA LYS A 6 18.90 20.80 9.20
C LYS A 6 18.68 19.28 9.27
N LEU A 7 19.76 18.47 9.25
CA LEU A 7 19.66 17.02 9.34
C LEU A 7 19.03 16.57 10.67
N ARG A 8 19.45 17.19 11.79
CA ARG A 8 18.89 16.90 13.11
C ARG A 8 17.41 17.27 13.22
N GLN A 9 16.98 18.36 12.58
CA GLN A 9 15.57 18.74 12.52
C GLN A 9 14.74 17.73 11.71
N ILE A 10 15.21 17.35 10.53
CA ILE A 10 14.53 16.34 9.68
C ILE A 10 14.39 15.01 10.43
N LEU A 11 15.46 14.50 11.02
CA LEU A 11 15.43 13.26 11.78
C LEU A 11 14.51 13.36 13.02
N SER A 12 14.46 14.50 13.69
CA SER A 12 13.55 14.72 14.82
C SER A 12 12.08 14.75 14.39
N GLU A 13 11.78 15.33 13.23
CA GLU A 13 10.43 15.33 12.66
C GLU A 13 10.00 13.90 12.25
N LYS A 14 10.87 13.18 11.53
CA LYS A 14 10.60 11.79 11.12
C LYS A 14 10.45 10.84 12.32
N TRP A 15 11.24 11.06 13.38
CA TRP A 15 11.08 10.31 14.64
C TRP A 15 9.72 10.54 15.29
N LYS A 16 9.27 11.80 15.36
CA LYS A 16 7.94 12.13 15.91
C LYS A 16 6.83 11.53 15.09
N GLU A 17 6.95 11.55 13.75
CA GLU A 17 5.98 10.95 12.83
C GLU A 17 5.90 9.43 13.04
N ALA A 18 7.04 8.73 13.09
CA ALA A 18 7.10 7.31 13.36
C ALA A 18 6.50 6.96 14.74
N LEU A 19 6.80 7.75 15.76
CA LEU A 19 6.27 7.54 17.11
C LEU A 19 4.74 7.71 17.15
N GLN A 20 4.21 8.74 16.48
CA GLN A 20 2.75 8.96 16.38
C GLN A 20 2.03 7.85 15.62
N ALA A 21 2.71 7.18 14.70
CA ALA A 21 2.17 6.07 13.94
C ALA A 21 2.16 4.75 14.73
N VAL A 22 3.24 4.42 15.41
CA VAL A 22 3.44 3.10 16.04
C VAL A 22 2.97 3.06 17.50
N LEU A 23 3.11 4.16 18.25
CA LEU A 23 2.75 4.20 19.67
C LEU A 23 1.29 3.81 19.98
N PRO A 24 0.28 4.22 19.20
CA PRO A 24 -1.09 3.78 19.43
C PRO A 24 -1.25 2.26 19.32
N ILE A 25 -0.55 1.62 18.38
CA ILE A 25 -0.60 0.16 18.18
C ILE A 25 0.00 -0.53 19.40
N ILE A 26 1.16 -0.07 19.89
CA ILE A 26 1.80 -0.58 21.11
C ILE A 26 0.83 -0.48 22.29
N THR A 27 0.19 0.69 22.45
CA THR A 27 -0.75 0.93 23.55
C THR A 27 -1.95 0.00 23.48
N ILE A 28 -2.53 -0.23 22.28
CA ILE A 28 -3.66 -1.14 22.09
C ILE A 28 -3.26 -2.57 22.43
N VAL A 29 -2.14 -3.05 21.86
CA VAL A 29 -1.67 -4.43 22.12
C VAL A 29 -1.37 -4.65 23.60
N LEU A 30 -0.72 -3.69 24.27
CA LEU A 30 -0.49 -3.76 25.71
C LEU A 30 -1.81 -3.78 26.51
N ALA A 31 -2.76 -2.90 26.17
CA ALA A 31 -4.06 -2.87 26.83
C ALA A 31 -4.80 -4.21 26.66
N LEU A 32 -4.79 -4.79 25.45
CA LEU A 32 -5.39 -6.10 25.19
C LEU A 32 -4.66 -7.21 25.95
N SER A 33 -3.33 -7.17 25.98
CA SER A 33 -2.50 -8.17 26.68
C SER A 33 -2.75 -8.19 28.19
N PHE A 34 -3.01 -7.03 28.80
CA PHE A 34 -3.30 -6.95 30.23
C PHE A 34 -4.79 -7.11 30.59
N THR A 35 -5.68 -7.27 29.59
CA THR A 35 -7.13 -7.32 29.84
C THR A 35 -7.77 -8.61 29.29
N ILE A 36 -8.09 -8.65 28.01
CA ILE A 36 -8.94 -9.68 27.41
C ILE A 36 -8.19 -10.73 26.59
N ALA A 37 -6.96 -10.45 26.15
CA ALA A 37 -6.16 -11.33 25.32
C ALA A 37 -4.71 -11.41 25.83
N PRO A 38 -4.46 -12.10 26.95
CA PRO A 38 -3.13 -12.15 27.56
C PRO A 38 -2.12 -12.82 26.62
N LEU A 39 -1.11 -12.06 26.24
CA LEU A 39 0.03 -12.56 25.48
C LEU A 39 1.04 -13.22 26.40
N SER A 40 1.69 -14.29 25.94
CA SER A 40 2.84 -14.83 26.65
C SER A 40 3.96 -13.78 26.75
N PRO A 41 4.76 -13.78 27.83
CA PRO A 41 5.86 -12.83 28.00
C PRO A 41 6.81 -12.80 26.79
N SER A 42 7.06 -13.96 26.19
CA SER A 42 7.92 -14.10 25.00
C SER A 42 7.37 -13.35 23.79
N VAL A 43 6.08 -13.54 23.48
CA VAL A 43 5.41 -12.87 22.36
C VAL A 43 5.34 -11.36 22.60
N LEU A 44 5.07 -10.94 23.85
CA LEU A 44 5.01 -9.53 24.20
C LEU A 44 6.39 -8.84 24.06
N LEU A 45 7.46 -9.50 24.50
CA LEU A 45 8.83 -8.99 24.35
C LEU A 45 9.23 -8.94 22.88
N CYS A 46 8.94 -9.99 22.08
CA CYS A 46 9.12 -9.96 20.63
C CYS A 46 8.42 -8.77 19.99
N PHE A 47 7.16 -8.54 20.34
CA PHE A 47 6.38 -7.42 19.83
C PHE A 47 7.01 -6.06 20.19
N LEU A 48 7.43 -5.87 21.45
CA LEU A 48 8.05 -4.61 21.89
C LEU A 48 9.41 -4.36 21.23
N MET A 49 10.26 -5.39 21.07
CA MET A 49 11.50 -5.29 20.29
C MET A 49 11.21 -4.98 18.83
N GLY A 50 10.23 -5.67 18.22
CA GLY A 50 9.75 -5.40 16.88
C GLY A 50 9.29 -3.96 16.71
N ALA A 51 8.55 -3.42 17.70
CA ALA A 51 8.09 -2.04 17.68
C ALA A 51 9.25 -1.02 17.64
N VAL A 52 10.31 -1.26 18.40
CA VAL A 52 11.51 -0.42 18.36
C VAL A 52 12.17 -0.47 16.98
N LEU A 53 12.29 -1.66 16.39
CA LEU A 53 12.86 -1.82 15.05
C LEU A 53 11.99 -1.15 13.97
N ILE A 54 10.66 -1.26 14.06
CA ILE A 54 9.72 -0.57 13.17
C ILE A 54 9.86 0.94 13.29
N LEU A 55 9.93 1.50 14.49
CA LEU A 55 10.11 2.93 14.71
C LEU A 55 11.38 3.48 14.04
N VAL A 56 12.50 2.82 14.29
CA VAL A 56 13.79 3.22 13.69
C VAL A 56 13.78 2.96 12.19
N GLY A 57 13.27 1.81 11.78
CA GLY A 57 13.16 1.41 10.38
C GLY A 57 12.32 2.37 9.56
N MET A 58 11.16 2.78 10.06
CA MET A 58 10.26 3.75 9.40
C MET A 58 10.93 5.12 9.23
N MET A 59 11.65 5.61 10.25
CA MET A 59 12.38 6.86 10.17
C MET A 59 13.43 6.84 9.05
N PHE A 60 14.25 5.79 8.98
CA PHE A 60 15.25 5.65 7.93
C PHE A 60 14.63 5.44 6.55
N PHE A 61 13.62 4.57 6.47
CA PHE A 61 12.96 4.26 5.20
C PHE A 61 12.29 5.51 4.59
N THR A 62 11.51 6.26 5.35
CA THR A 62 10.83 7.46 4.82
C THR A 62 11.83 8.52 4.36
N THR A 63 12.93 8.70 5.10
CA THR A 63 14.04 9.59 4.68
C THR A 63 14.69 9.09 3.39
N GLY A 64 14.89 7.78 3.27
CA GLY A 64 15.48 7.14 2.10
C GLY A 64 14.58 7.23 0.87
N ALA A 65 13.30 6.95 1.01
CA ALA A 65 12.32 7.02 -0.07
C ALA A 65 12.22 8.43 -0.66
N GLU A 66 12.13 9.46 0.17
CA GLU A 66 12.13 10.87 -0.26
C GLU A 66 13.46 11.30 -0.90
N THR A 67 14.59 10.73 -0.48
CA THR A 67 15.92 11.14 -0.95
C THR A 67 16.37 10.37 -2.19
N ALA A 68 15.93 9.12 -2.37
CA ALA A 68 16.34 8.24 -3.47
C ALA A 68 15.18 7.82 -4.37
N MET A 69 14.16 7.11 -3.85
CA MET A 69 13.12 6.48 -4.68
C MET A 69 12.31 7.52 -5.45
N THR A 70 11.83 8.56 -4.78
CA THR A 70 11.07 9.65 -5.41
C THR A 70 11.89 10.38 -6.49
N PRO A 71 13.12 10.88 -6.24
CA PRO A 71 13.92 11.52 -7.27
C PRO A 71 14.32 10.58 -8.43
N MET A 72 14.50 9.28 -8.16
CA MET A 72 14.76 8.30 -9.22
C MET A 72 13.56 8.15 -10.16
N GLY A 73 12.36 7.94 -9.59
CA GLY A 73 11.11 7.81 -10.34
C GLY A 73 10.81 9.04 -11.21
N GLU A 74 10.86 10.23 -10.63
CA GLU A 74 10.63 11.50 -11.34
C GLU A 74 11.60 11.70 -12.51
N ARG A 75 12.89 11.43 -12.30
CA ARG A 75 13.92 11.60 -13.35
C ARG A 75 13.75 10.61 -14.47
N ILE A 76 13.43 9.37 -14.16
CA ILE A 76 13.18 8.34 -15.17
C ILE A 76 11.91 8.69 -15.96
N GLY A 77 10.82 9.08 -15.27
CA GLY A 77 9.57 9.51 -15.91
C GLY A 77 9.78 10.69 -16.86
N THR A 78 10.49 11.72 -16.40
CA THR A 78 10.87 12.88 -17.24
C THR A 78 11.74 12.48 -18.43
N ALA A 79 12.65 11.51 -18.28
CA ALA A 79 13.51 11.05 -19.36
C ALA A 79 12.73 10.22 -20.40
N MET A 80 11.78 9.41 -19.95
CA MET A 80 10.92 8.59 -20.83
C MET A 80 10.08 9.45 -21.78
N THR A 81 9.48 10.53 -21.28
CA THR A 81 8.66 11.44 -22.10
C THR A 81 9.48 12.19 -23.16
N LYS A 82 10.77 12.47 -22.89
CA LYS A 82 11.67 13.10 -23.87
C LYS A 82 12.02 12.20 -25.07
N THR A 83 11.86 10.90 -24.93
CA THR A 83 12.32 9.92 -25.94
C THR A 83 11.50 9.96 -27.24
N LYS A 84 10.27 10.50 -27.26
CA LYS A 84 9.36 10.62 -28.42
C LYS A 84 9.10 9.31 -29.20
N LYS A 85 9.68 8.18 -28.80
CA LYS A 85 9.52 6.86 -29.43
C LYS A 85 8.58 5.99 -28.60
N LEU A 86 7.35 5.77 -29.07
CA LEU A 86 6.34 5.00 -28.36
C LEU A 86 6.83 3.59 -27.97
N GLY A 87 7.53 2.89 -28.88
CA GLY A 87 8.09 1.57 -28.59
C GLY A 87 9.09 1.56 -27.43
N ALA A 88 9.95 2.60 -27.33
CA ALA A 88 10.89 2.73 -26.21
C ALA A 88 10.15 3.01 -24.89
N VAL A 89 9.10 3.83 -24.91
CA VAL A 89 8.26 4.08 -23.72
C VAL A 89 7.60 2.79 -23.26
N ILE A 90 7.00 2.01 -24.17
CA ILE A 90 6.35 0.72 -23.84
C ILE A 90 7.37 -0.23 -23.22
N THR A 91 8.54 -0.44 -23.87
CA THR A 91 9.55 -1.38 -23.37
C THR A 91 10.10 -0.96 -22.01
N LEU A 92 10.44 0.33 -21.84
CA LEU A 92 10.95 0.84 -20.56
C LEU A 92 9.91 0.76 -19.46
N SER A 93 8.64 1.04 -19.76
CA SER A 93 7.55 0.92 -18.79
C SER A 93 7.34 -0.51 -18.32
N PHE A 94 7.33 -1.46 -19.26
CA PHE A 94 7.22 -2.87 -18.94
C PHE A 94 8.39 -3.34 -18.05
N LEU A 95 9.63 -3.02 -18.48
CA LEU A 95 10.83 -3.39 -17.72
C LEU A 95 10.84 -2.76 -16.32
N LEU A 96 10.43 -1.51 -16.19
CA LEU A 96 10.31 -0.83 -14.91
C LEU A 96 9.32 -1.52 -13.99
N GLY A 97 8.08 -1.72 -14.45
CA GLY A 97 7.05 -2.39 -13.66
C GLY A 97 7.47 -3.79 -13.25
N PHE A 98 8.08 -4.55 -14.17
CA PHE A 98 8.60 -5.89 -13.91
C PHE A 98 9.72 -5.87 -12.84
N ILE A 99 10.75 -5.04 -13.03
CA ILE A 99 11.91 -4.96 -12.14
C ILE A 99 11.51 -4.50 -10.73
N ILE A 100 10.68 -3.46 -10.62
CA ILE A 100 10.25 -2.92 -9.34
C ILE A 100 9.44 -3.97 -8.57
N THR A 101 8.58 -4.73 -9.25
CA THR A 101 7.74 -5.75 -8.63
C THR A 101 8.55 -6.97 -8.18
N VAL A 102 9.52 -7.42 -8.98
CA VAL A 102 10.47 -8.49 -8.53
C VAL A 102 11.26 -8.04 -7.30
N SER A 103 11.50 -6.74 -7.18
CA SER A 103 12.21 -6.12 -6.05
C SER A 103 11.34 -5.92 -4.80
N GLU A 104 10.02 -6.17 -4.87
CA GLU A 104 9.12 -5.95 -3.73
C GLU A 104 9.21 -7.10 -2.71
N PRO A 105 9.68 -6.85 -1.47
CA PRO A 105 9.85 -7.91 -0.48
C PRO A 105 8.53 -8.59 -0.09
N ASP A 106 7.44 -7.83 0.00
CA ASP A 106 6.13 -8.36 0.39
C ASP A 106 5.62 -9.42 -0.59
N LEU A 107 6.01 -9.33 -1.87
CA LEU A 107 5.68 -10.33 -2.87
C LEU A 107 6.36 -11.68 -2.59
N GLN A 108 7.56 -11.67 -2.05
CA GLN A 108 8.26 -12.91 -1.65
C GLN A 108 7.55 -13.57 -0.47
N VAL A 109 7.08 -12.76 0.50
CA VAL A 109 6.27 -13.26 1.62
C VAL A 109 4.97 -13.89 1.11
N LEU A 110 4.25 -13.21 0.22
CA LEU A 110 3.03 -13.77 -0.37
C LEU A 110 3.32 -15.09 -1.11
N ALA A 111 4.39 -15.14 -1.91
CA ALA A 111 4.76 -16.35 -2.66
C ALA A 111 5.03 -17.54 -1.74
N SER A 112 5.66 -17.32 -0.58
CA SER A 112 5.91 -18.38 0.41
C SER A 112 4.62 -18.89 1.09
N GLN A 113 3.55 -18.12 1.05
CA GLN A 113 2.24 -18.47 1.63
C GLN A 113 1.33 -19.24 0.66
N VAL A 114 1.77 -19.45 -0.60
CA VAL A 114 1.01 -20.16 -1.63
C VAL A 114 1.77 -21.42 -2.08
N PRO A 115 1.77 -22.50 -1.28
CA PRO A 115 2.64 -23.65 -1.50
C PRO A 115 2.35 -24.43 -2.78
N SER A 116 1.17 -24.27 -3.37
CA SER A 116 0.75 -24.95 -4.61
C SER A 116 1.40 -24.41 -5.88
N VAL A 117 2.02 -23.22 -5.83
CA VAL A 117 2.71 -22.62 -6.99
C VAL A 117 4.17 -22.38 -6.62
N PRO A 118 5.15 -22.78 -7.45
CA PRO A 118 6.56 -22.45 -7.21
C PRO A 118 6.75 -20.93 -7.06
N ASN A 119 7.41 -20.49 -5.99
CA ASN A 119 7.58 -19.07 -5.65
C ASN A 119 8.08 -18.22 -6.83
N LEU A 120 9.08 -18.73 -7.57
CA LEU A 120 9.63 -18.02 -8.72
C LEU A 120 8.58 -17.79 -9.82
N ILE A 121 7.73 -18.78 -10.09
CA ILE A 121 6.68 -18.68 -11.13
C ILE A 121 5.64 -17.64 -10.69
N LEU A 122 5.23 -17.65 -9.43
CA LEU A 122 4.29 -16.67 -8.90
C LEU A 122 4.88 -15.26 -8.99
N ILE A 123 6.11 -15.05 -8.50
CA ILE A 123 6.78 -13.75 -8.53
C ILE A 123 6.92 -13.22 -9.97
N LEU A 124 7.39 -14.03 -10.90
CA LEU A 124 7.59 -13.62 -12.29
C LEU A 124 6.26 -13.33 -13.01
N SER A 125 5.22 -14.12 -12.76
CA SER A 125 3.88 -13.91 -13.34
C SER A 125 3.26 -12.61 -12.84
N VAL A 126 3.33 -12.37 -11.55
CA VAL A 126 2.86 -11.13 -10.91
C VAL A 126 3.64 -9.93 -11.45
N ALA A 127 4.96 -10.00 -11.52
CA ALA A 127 5.81 -8.95 -12.06
C ALA A 127 5.51 -8.66 -13.55
N CYS A 128 5.22 -9.68 -14.34
CA CYS A 128 4.75 -9.53 -15.71
C CYS A 128 3.41 -8.80 -15.76
N GLY A 129 2.47 -9.16 -14.89
CA GLY A 129 1.19 -8.47 -14.74
C GLY A 129 1.34 -6.98 -14.45
N VAL A 130 2.15 -6.62 -13.46
CA VAL A 130 2.46 -5.20 -13.14
C VAL A 130 3.11 -4.51 -14.33
N GLY A 131 4.09 -5.16 -14.99
CA GLY A 131 4.76 -4.61 -16.16
C GLY A 131 3.80 -4.26 -17.29
N VAL A 132 2.87 -5.17 -17.62
CA VAL A 132 1.84 -4.95 -18.65
C VAL A 132 0.91 -3.80 -18.24
N PHE A 133 0.42 -3.79 -17.01
CA PHE A 133 -0.53 -2.77 -16.55
C PHE A 133 0.12 -1.41 -16.31
N LEU A 134 1.42 -1.35 -16.01
CA LEU A 134 2.17 -0.09 -16.03
C LEU A 134 2.26 0.48 -17.44
N VAL A 135 2.45 -0.36 -18.47
CA VAL A 135 2.35 0.08 -19.88
C VAL A 135 0.96 0.64 -20.19
N VAL A 136 -0.11 -0.08 -19.81
CA VAL A 136 -1.49 0.39 -20.00
C VAL A 136 -1.71 1.73 -19.32
N SER A 137 -1.21 1.89 -18.11
CA SER A 137 -1.31 3.12 -17.33
C SER A 137 -0.61 4.30 -18.01
N LEU A 138 0.59 4.08 -18.52
CA LEU A 138 1.34 5.13 -19.26
C LEU A 138 0.72 5.46 -20.61
N LEU A 139 0.23 4.46 -21.34
CA LEU A 139 -0.51 4.69 -22.59
C LEU A 139 -1.79 5.48 -22.32
N ARG A 140 -2.51 5.19 -21.23
CA ARG A 140 -3.65 6.00 -20.78
C ARG A 140 -3.27 7.47 -20.65
N MET A 141 -2.15 7.77 -19.97
CA MET A 141 -1.67 9.15 -19.79
C MET A 141 -1.31 9.81 -21.12
N LEU A 142 -0.60 9.09 -21.99
CA LEU A 142 -0.18 9.61 -23.31
C LEU A 142 -1.35 9.92 -24.24
N PHE A 143 -2.39 9.06 -24.23
CA PHE A 143 -3.59 9.22 -25.06
C PHE A 143 -4.73 9.96 -24.34
N SER A 144 -4.51 10.46 -23.12
CA SER A 144 -5.50 11.18 -22.31
C SER A 144 -6.81 10.40 -22.11
N ILE A 145 -6.72 9.06 -21.96
CA ILE A 145 -7.88 8.19 -21.72
C ILE A 145 -8.37 8.39 -20.27
N ALA A 146 -9.66 8.58 -20.10
CA ALA A 146 -10.26 8.73 -18.78
C ALA A 146 -10.09 7.47 -17.93
N LEU A 147 -9.71 7.63 -16.65
CA LEU A 147 -9.46 6.52 -15.73
C LEU A 147 -10.72 5.71 -15.37
N PRO A 148 -11.90 6.33 -15.04
CA PRO A 148 -13.06 5.57 -14.60
C PRO A 148 -13.54 4.50 -15.58
N PRO A 149 -13.78 4.78 -16.89
CA PRO A 149 -14.23 3.73 -17.81
C PRO A 149 -13.19 2.63 -18.03
N LEU A 150 -11.90 2.97 -17.95
CA LEU A 150 -10.83 1.96 -18.05
C LEU A 150 -10.85 1.02 -16.85
N LEU A 151 -11.02 1.56 -15.63
CA LEU A 151 -11.19 0.75 -14.41
C LEU A 151 -12.40 -0.16 -14.48
N VAL A 152 -13.55 0.37 -14.94
CA VAL A 152 -14.77 -0.45 -15.13
C VAL A 152 -14.50 -1.63 -16.06
N GLY A 153 -13.85 -1.40 -17.20
CA GLY A 153 -13.49 -2.47 -18.14
C GLY A 153 -12.56 -3.50 -17.52
N CYS A 154 -11.51 -3.06 -16.83
CA CYS A 154 -10.54 -3.93 -16.19
C CYS A 154 -11.17 -4.76 -15.05
N TYR A 155 -11.95 -4.14 -14.15
CA TYR A 155 -12.61 -4.87 -13.07
C TYR A 155 -13.74 -5.78 -13.57
N ALA A 156 -14.41 -5.44 -14.68
CA ALA A 156 -15.34 -6.35 -15.33
C ALA A 156 -14.65 -7.66 -15.78
N VAL A 157 -13.43 -7.54 -16.35
CA VAL A 157 -12.61 -8.72 -16.71
C VAL A 157 -12.17 -9.49 -15.46
N VAL A 158 -11.72 -8.81 -14.40
CA VAL A 158 -11.33 -9.43 -13.11
C VAL A 158 -12.50 -10.25 -12.55
N PHE A 159 -13.68 -9.65 -12.41
CA PHE A 159 -14.83 -10.35 -11.83
C PHE A 159 -15.38 -11.44 -12.74
N LEU A 160 -15.32 -11.27 -14.06
CA LEU A 160 -15.67 -12.34 -15.01
C LEU A 160 -14.73 -13.53 -14.84
N LEU A 161 -13.43 -13.28 -14.76
CA LEU A 161 -12.43 -14.35 -14.57
C LEU A 161 -12.58 -15.01 -13.19
N ALA A 162 -12.97 -14.28 -12.16
CA ALA A 162 -13.15 -14.79 -10.80
C ALA A 162 -14.15 -15.95 -10.69
N PHE A 163 -15.12 -16.05 -11.62
CA PHE A 163 -16.07 -17.19 -11.66
C PHE A 163 -15.43 -18.50 -12.11
N PHE A 164 -14.27 -18.46 -12.74
CA PHE A 164 -13.54 -19.63 -13.24
C PHE A 164 -12.36 -20.03 -12.34
N VAL A 165 -12.04 -19.23 -11.34
CA VAL A 165 -10.89 -19.44 -10.43
C VAL A 165 -11.34 -20.27 -9.24
N PRO A 166 -10.56 -21.29 -8.82
CA PRO A 166 -10.84 -22.05 -7.60
C PRO A 166 -10.90 -21.13 -6.38
N PRO A 167 -11.83 -21.36 -5.41
CA PRO A 167 -12.01 -20.51 -4.23
C PRO A 167 -10.73 -20.30 -3.43
N GLU A 168 -9.85 -21.28 -3.38
CA GLU A 168 -8.56 -21.26 -2.68
C GLU A 168 -7.58 -20.22 -3.25
N PHE A 169 -7.65 -19.98 -4.58
CA PHE A 169 -6.82 -18.96 -5.23
C PHE A 169 -7.45 -17.58 -5.26
N LEU A 170 -8.76 -17.50 -5.11
CA LEU A 170 -9.48 -16.25 -5.30
C LEU A 170 -9.06 -15.18 -4.30
N ALA A 171 -9.01 -15.55 -3.01
CA ALA A 171 -8.61 -14.63 -1.96
C ALA A 171 -7.15 -14.17 -2.13
N VAL A 172 -6.26 -15.11 -2.43
CA VAL A 172 -4.83 -14.84 -2.68
C VAL A 172 -4.64 -13.97 -3.93
N ALA A 173 -5.43 -14.21 -4.99
CA ALA A 173 -5.36 -13.41 -6.21
C ALA A 173 -5.70 -11.93 -5.94
N PHE A 174 -6.76 -11.67 -5.20
CA PHE A 174 -7.11 -10.31 -4.83
C PHE A 174 -6.09 -9.70 -3.85
N ASP A 175 -5.55 -10.46 -2.89
CA ASP A 175 -4.50 -10.01 -1.99
C ASP A 175 -3.22 -9.62 -2.73
N SER A 176 -2.87 -10.35 -3.82
CA SER A 176 -1.69 -10.04 -4.62
C SER A 176 -1.69 -8.63 -5.21
N GLY A 177 -2.87 -8.10 -5.54
CA GLY A 177 -3.02 -6.73 -6.03
C GLY A 177 -2.61 -5.67 -4.99
N GLY A 178 -2.85 -5.94 -3.71
CA GLY A 178 -2.42 -5.08 -2.62
C GLY A 178 -0.95 -5.28 -2.23
N VAL A 179 -0.51 -6.52 -2.12
CA VAL A 179 0.85 -6.87 -1.69
C VAL A 179 1.93 -6.35 -2.66
N THR A 180 1.64 -6.28 -3.96
CA THR A 180 2.59 -5.77 -4.97
C THR A 180 2.78 -4.26 -4.96
N THR A 181 1.95 -3.53 -4.24
CA THR A 181 2.03 -2.08 -4.08
C THR A 181 2.59 -1.71 -2.71
N GLY A 182 3.77 -2.23 -2.41
CA GLY A 182 4.45 -2.06 -1.13
C GLY A 182 5.41 -0.86 -1.06
N PRO A 183 6.29 -0.86 -0.05
CA PRO A 183 7.11 0.30 0.29
C PRO A 183 8.11 0.71 -0.79
N MET A 184 8.55 -0.20 -1.67
CA MET A 184 9.47 0.15 -2.75
C MET A 184 8.73 0.58 -4.01
N THR A 185 7.67 -0.11 -4.36
CA THR A 185 6.91 0.08 -5.59
C THR A 185 6.17 1.41 -5.61
N VAL A 186 5.48 1.76 -4.52
CA VAL A 186 4.60 2.94 -4.46
C VAL A 186 5.36 4.25 -4.64
N PRO A 187 6.39 4.59 -3.84
CA PRO A 187 7.08 5.86 -3.99
C PRO A 187 7.68 6.05 -5.38
N PHE A 188 8.13 4.95 -5.98
CA PHE A 188 8.75 4.99 -7.30
C PHE A 188 7.72 5.17 -8.43
N ILE A 189 6.63 4.38 -8.45
CA ILE A 189 5.60 4.47 -9.50
C ILE A 189 4.87 5.81 -9.43
N MET A 190 4.54 6.30 -8.23
CA MET A 190 3.91 7.62 -8.08
C MET A 190 4.83 8.73 -8.58
N ALA A 191 6.11 8.71 -8.20
CA ALA A 191 7.08 9.67 -8.66
C ALA A 191 7.33 9.59 -10.19
N LEU A 192 7.25 8.39 -10.77
CA LEU A 192 7.27 8.19 -12.22
C LEU A 192 6.11 8.92 -12.90
N GLY A 193 4.89 8.81 -12.35
CA GLY A 193 3.71 9.53 -12.81
C GLY A 193 3.89 11.04 -12.78
N VAL A 194 4.40 11.57 -11.67
CA VAL A 194 4.74 13.00 -11.53
C VAL A 194 5.77 13.43 -12.56
N GLY A 195 6.84 12.64 -12.76
CA GLY A 195 7.89 12.93 -13.74
C GLY A 195 7.38 12.94 -15.17
N ILE A 196 6.41 12.11 -15.51
CA ILE A 196 5.78 12.05 -16.84
C ILE A 196 4.83 13.24 -17.02
N SER A 197 4.01 13.56 -16.04
CA SER A 197 3.04 14.64 -16.09
C SER A 197 3.70 16.03 -16.09
N ALA A 198 4.86 16.18 -15.47
CA ALA A 198 5.58 17.45 -15.37
C ALA A 198 6.00 18.10 -16.72
N ILE A 199 6.01 17.33 -17.81
CA ILE A 199 6.31 17.85 -19.15
C ILE A 199 5.04 18.32 -19.87
N ARG A 200 3.87 17.89 -19.40
CA ARG A 200 2.58 18.30 -19.96
C ARG A 200 2.18 19.66 -19.39
N SER A 201 1.84 20.59 -20.26
CA SER A 201 1.42 21.95 -19.88
C SER A 201 -0.10 22.10 -19.78
N ASP A 202 -0.85 20.99 -19.88
CA ASP A 202 -2.31 21.00 -19.84
C ASP A 202 -2.86 21.01 -18.40
N ARG A 203 -4.08 21.53 -18.23
CA ARG A 203 -4.75 21.64 -16.93
C ARG A 203 -5.02 20.30 -16.25
N HIS A 204 -4.91 19.19 -16.96
CA HIS A 204 -5.16 17.83 -16.48
C HIS A 204 -3.89 17.07 -16.14
N ALA A 205 -2.70 17.68 -16.29
CA ALA A 205 -1.43 17.03 -15.99
C ALA A 205 -1.34 16.53 -14.54
N ALA A 206 -1.83 17.33 -13.59
CA ALA A 206 -1.87 16.94 -12.16
C ALA A 206 -2.83 15.76 -11.91
N ASP A 207 -4.03 15.77 -12.54
CA ASP A 207 -5.01 14.69 -12.39
C ASP A 207 -4.48 13.36 -12.95
N ASP A 208 -3.73 13.42 -14.05
CA ASP A 208 -3.18 12.26 -14.74
C ASP A 208 -1.93 11.69 -14.07
N SER A 209 -1.28 12.42 -13.15
CA SER A 209 -0.11 11.92 -12.40
C SER A 209 -0.45 10.77 -11.46
N PHE A 210 -1.72 10.65 -11.06
CA PHE A 210 -2.27 9.56 -10.27
C PHE A 210 -2.95 8.49 -11.13
N GLY A 211 -3.24 7.34 -10.53
CA GLY A 211 -3.91 6.20 -11.16
C GLY A 211 -2.94 5.18 -11.78
N LEU A 212 -1.62 5.36 -11.58
CA LEU A 212 -0.62 4.41 -12.04
C LEU A 212 -0.59 3.17 -11.13
N VAL A 213 -0.60 3.38 -9.83
CA VAL A 213 -0.62 2.31 -8.84
C VAL A 213 -1.92 1.52 -8.96
N ALA A 214 -3.05 2.22 -9.12
CA ALA A 214 -4.37 1.65 -9.33
C ALA A 214 -4.44 0.62 -10.47
N LEU A 215 -3.93 0.97 -11.63
CA LEU A 215 -3.90 0.06 -12.78
C LEU A 215 -2.84 -1.03 -12.59
N SER A 216 -1.67 -0.69 -12.05
CA SER A 216 -0.60 -1.67 -11.80
C SER A 216 -1.02 -2.77 -10.82
N SER A 217 -1.93 -2.52 -9.87
CA SER A 217 -2.45 -3.53 -8.95
C SER A 217 -3.42 -4.54 -9.58
N ILE A 218 -4.03 -4.21 -10.72
CA ILE A 218 -4.93 -5.13 -11.44
C ILE A 218 -4.16 -6.26 -12.11
N GLY A 219 -2.95 -5.98 -12.60
CA GLY A 219 -2.09 -6.97 -13.26
C GLY A 219 -1.80 -8.21 -12.40
N PRO A 220 -1.33 -8.05 -11.17
CA PRO A 220 -1.15 -9.12 -10.19
C PRO A 220 -2.40 -9.98 -9.99
N ILE A 221 -3.55 -9.33 -9.78
CA ILE A 221 -4.82 -10.03 -9.57
C ILE A 221 -5.09 -10.98 -10.74
N LEU A 222 -5.02 -10.48 -11.98
CA LEU A 222 -5.24 -11.29 -13.17
C LEU A 222 -4.17 -12.37 -13.34
N ALA A 223 -2.91 -12.07 -13.06
CA ALA A 223 -1.82 -13.04 -13.17
C ALA A 223 -2.01 -14.22 -12.21
N VAL A 224 -2.35 -13.96 -10.94
CA VAL A 224 -2.58 -15.00 -9.94
C VAL A 224 -3.87 -15.77 -10.22
N MET A 225 -4.93 -15.11 -10.73
CA MET A 225 -6.14 -15.81 -11.19
C MET A 225 -5.84 -16.81 -12.31
N ILE A 226 -5.04 -16.40 -13.29
CA ILE A 226 -4.60 -17.28 -14.39
C ILE A 226 -3.77 -18.46 -13.86
N LEU A 227 -2.85 -18.19 -12.93
CA LEU A 227 -2.09 -19.26 -12.29
C LEU A 227 -3.00 -20.23 -11.53
N GLY A 228 -4.02 -19.74 -10.81
CA GLY A 228 -5.00 -20.57 -10.11
C GLY A 228 -5.79 -21.50 -11.04
N ILE A 229 -6.11 -21.03 -12.24
CA ILE A 229 -6.76 -21.88 -13.27
C ILE A 229 -5.79 -22.94 -13.81
N ILE A 230 -4.52 -22.58 -14.03
CA ILE A 230 -3.50 -23.48 -14.61
C ILE A 230 -3.06 -24.56 -13.62
N TYR A 231 -2.78 -24.16 -12.38
CA TYR A 231 -2.21 -25.06 -11.36
C TYR A 231 -3.27 -25.87 -10.63
N ASN A 232 -4.55 -25.43 -10.60
CA ASN A 232 -5.70 -26.10 -10.01
C ASN A 232 -5.36 -26.97 -8.78
N PRO A 233 -4.95 -26.39 -7.64
CA PRO A 233 -4.46 -27.16 -6.50
C PRO A 233 -5.63 -27.83 -5.79
N ASN A 234 -5.60 -29.13 -5.77
CA ASN A 234 -6.64 -29.94 -5.12
C ASN A 234 -6.61 -29.90 -3.60
N GLU A 235 -5.50 -29.48 -2.95
CA GLU A 235 -5.38 -29.33 -1.48
C GLU A 235 -4.13 -28.48 -1.15
N SER A 236 -4.29 -27.19 -0.99
CA SER A 236 -3.24 -26.36 -0.39
C SER A 236 -3.54 -26.12 1.08
N THR A 237 -2.82 -26.79 1.96
CA THR A 237 -2.81 -26.53 3.39
C THR A 237 -1.68 -25.55 3.70
N TYR A 238 -2.04 -24.30 4.03
CA TYR A 238 -1.11 -23.35 4.58
C TYR A 238 -1.08 -23.49 6.12
N THR A 239 0.08 -23.75 6.68
CA THR A 239 0.30 -23.71 8.13
C THR A 239 1.07 -22.45 8.47
N PRO A 240 0.48 -21.53 9.27
CA PRO A 240 1.21 -20.34 9.68
C PRO A 240 2.46 -20.71 10.50
N PRO A 241 3.55 -19.94 10.39
CA PRO A 241 4.71 -20.13 11.23
C PRO A 241 4.34 -19.94 12.70
N ILE A 242 4.47 -20.99 13.49
CA ILE A 242 4.23 -20.96 14.93
C ILE A 242 5.55 -20.54 15.59
N LEU A 243 5.50 -19.51 16.42
CA LEU A 243 6.63 -19.19 17.29
C LEU A 243 6.87 -20.33 18.28
N PRO A 244 8.11 -20.81 18.43
CA PRO A 244 8.44 -21.71 19.52
C PRO A 244 8.15 -21.03 20.87
N GLU A 245 7.64 -21.79 21.84
CA GLU A 245 7.53 -21.28 23.21
C GLU A 245 8.94 -20.98 23.73
N MET A 246 9.24 -19.71 23.85
CA MET A 246 10.53 -19.26 24.36
C MET A 246 10.53 -19.30 25.89
N GLN A 247 11.51 -19.97 26.45
CA GLN A 247 11.66 -20.09 27.90
C GLN A 247 12.59 -19.01 28.48
N ASP A 248 13.41 -18.38 27.61
CA ASP A 248 14.45 -17.47 28.05
C ASP A 248 14.59 -16.26 27.12
N SER A 249 15.09 -15.14 27.64
CA SER A 249 15.40 -13.93 26.89
C SER A 249 16.57 -14.13 25.89
N SER A 250 17.40 -15.15 26.09
CA SER A 250 18.46 -15.51 25.15
C SER A 250 17.89 -16.08 23.84
N GLU A 251 16.82 -16.87 23.89
CA GLU A 251 16.13 -17.40 22.72
C GLU A 251 15.48 -16.27 21.91
N LEU A 252 14.95 -15.27 22.60
CA LEU A 252 14.44 -14.05 21.96
C LEU A 252 15.52 -13.32 21.18
N PHE A 253 16.70 -13.13 21.78
CA PHE A 253 17.83 -12.48 21.13
C PHE A 253 18.30 -13.30 19.92
N GLU A 254 18.33 -14.62 20.01
CA GLU A 254 18.69 -15.52 18.92
C GLU A 254 17.70 -15.40 17.74
N LEU A 255 16.41 -15.23 17.99
CA LEU A 255 15.40 -15.06 16.97
C LEU A 255 15.68 -13.78 16.12
N PHE A 256 16.00 -12.66 16.77
CA PHE A 256 16.37 -11.43 16.06
C PHE A 256 17.80 -11.54 15.43
N ARG A 257 18.72 -12.24 16.08
CA ARG A 257 20.08 -12.49 15.56
C ARG A 257 20.07 -13.29 14.26
N THR A 258 19.11 -14.21 14.10
CA THR A 258 18.92 -14.98 12.86
C THR A 258 18.04 -14.25 11.85
N GLY A 259 17.02 -13.50 12.30
CA GLY A 259 16.12 -12.74 11.45
C GLY A 259 16.80 -11.57 10.74
N ILE A 260 17.61 -10.77 11.42
CA ILE A 260 18.29 -9.60 10.84
C ILE A 260 19.17 -9.97 9.63
N PRO A 261 20.06 -10.97 9.70
CA PRO A 261 20.86 -11.39 8.53
C PRO A 261 20.00 -11.85 7.34
N THR A 262 18.89 -12.51 7.61
CA THR A 262 17.96 -12.94 6.56
C THR A 262 17.42 -11.73 5.78
N TYR A 263 16.89 -10.74 6.49
CA TYR A 263 16.39 -9.51 5.86
C TYR A 263 17.51 -8.63 5.26
N LEU A 264 18.74 -8.67 5.81
CA LEU A 264 19.89 -8.01 5.18
C LEU A 264 20.14 -8.55 3.76
N ILE A 265 20.13 -9.87 3.60
CA ILE A 265 20.35 -10.50 2.28
C ILE A 265 19.12 -10.26 1.38
N GLU A 266 17.93 -10.50 1.89
CA GLU A 266 16.68 -10.38 1.14
C GLU A 266 16.50 -8.95 0.56
N ILE A 267 16.67 -7.92 1.37
CA ILE A 267 16.53 -6.53 0.92
C ILE A 267 17.71 -6.11 0.02
N ALA A 268 18.93 -6.63 0.22
CA ALA A 268 20.03 -6.39 -0.70
C ALA A 268 19.73 -6.96 -2.10
N VAL A 269 19.24 -8.20 -2.16
CA VAL A 269 18.83 -8.86 -3.41
C VAL A 269 17.64 -8.13 -4.06
N SER A 270 16.65 -7.72 -3.28
CA SER A 270 15.48 -6.97 -3.75
C SER A 270 15.84 -5.60 -4.31
N LEU A 271 16.76 -4.86 -3.69
CA LEU A 271 17.19 -3.54 -4.19
C LEU A 271 18.10 -3.61 -5.42
N LEU A 272 18.80 -4.72 -5.60
CA LEU A 272 19.82 -4.85 -6.66
C LEU A 272 19.27 -4.58 -8.08
N PRO A 273 18.13 -5.14 -8.52
CA PRO A 273 17.57 -4.89 -9.84
C PRO A 273 17.26 -3.40 -10.09
N ILE A 274 16.69 -2.71 -9.08
CA ILE A 274 16.38 -1.28 -9.17
C ILE A 274 17.67 -0.46 -9.28
N ILE A 275 18.69 -0.78 -8.50
CA ILE A 275 20.00 -0.11 -8.53
C ILE A 275 20.66 -0.31 -9.90
N LEU A 276 20.68 -1.52 -10.42
CA LEU A 276 21.25 -1.82 -11.74
C LEU A 276 20.51 -1.09 -12.86
N PHE A 277 19.18 -1.07 -12.81
CA PHE A 277 18.35 -0.32 -13.77
C PHE A 277 18.65 1.17 -13.70
N PHE A 278 18.72 1.74 -12.49
CA PHE A 278 19.02 3.17 -12.31
C PHE A 278 20.44 3.50 -12.81
N LEU A 279 21.42 2.66 -12.53
CA LEU A 279 22.78 2.85 -13.06
C LEU A 279 22.82 2.79 -14.57
N ALA A 280 22.11 1.84 -15.20
CA ALA A 280 21.99 1.79 -16.65
C ALA A 280 21.34 3.07 -17.19
N ALA A 281 20.23 3.51 -16.60
CA ALA A 281 19.57 4.77 -16.97
C ALA A 281 20.48 5.99 -16.76
N GLN A 282 21.27 6.01 -15.68
CA GLN A 282 22.24 7.07 -15.40
C GLN A 282 23.28 7.22 -16.52
N PHE A 283 23.86 6.10 -16.99
CA PHE A 283 24.88 6.12 -18.04
C PHE A 283 24.30 6.42 -19.43
N LEU A 284 23.12 5.90 -19.73
CA LEU A 284 22.52 5.99 -21.06
C LEU A 284 21.79 7.32 -21.28
N VAL A 285 21.04 7.80 -20.26
CA VAL A 285 20.04 8.86 -20.46
C VAL A 285 20.14 10.01 -19.43
N LEU A 286 20.21 9.71 -18.13
CA LEU A 286 20.01 10.70 -17.09
C LEU A 286 21.20 11.67 -16.92
N ARG A 287 22.42 11.17 -16.98
CA ARG A 287 23.69 11.92 -16.86
C ARG A 287 23.69 12.93 -15.68
N LEU A 288 23.24 12.48 -14.52
CA LEU A 288 23.14 13.31 -13.31
C LEU A 288 24.52 13.74 -12.79
N SER A 289 24.58 14.91 -12.14
CA SER A 289 25.81 15.39 -11.52
C SER A 289 26.23 14.46 -10.34
N LYS A 290 27.55 14.39 -10.09
CA LYS A 290 28.12 13.58 -8.99
C LYS A 290 27.47 13.86 -7.64
N ARG A 291 27.11 15.12 -7.36
CA ARG A 291 26.44 15.50 -6.11
C ARG A 291 25.06 14.88 -5.97
N LYS A 292 24.25 14.90 -7.04
CA LYS A 292 22.90 14.27 -7.06
C LYS A 292 23.00 12.77 -6.96
N LEU A 293 23.94 12.15 -7.68
CA LEU A 293 24.18 10.72 -7.61
C LEU A 293 24.59 10.28 -6.19
N PHE A 294 25.45 11.05 -5.52
CA PHE A 294 25.81 10.79 -4.12
C PHE A 294 24.60 10.94 -3.17
N GLN A 295 23.71 11.93 -3.37
CA GLN A 295 22.48 12.07 -2.59
C GLN A 295 21.56 10.88 -2.74
N ILE A 296 21.33 10.41 -4.00
CA ILE A 296 20.52 9.22 -4.27
C ILE A 296 21.17 7.98 -3.64
N GLY A 297 22.49 7.81 -3.76
CA GLY A 297 23.21 6.71 -3.14
C GLY A 297 23.05 6.68 -1.61
N MET A 298 23.16 7.83 -0.95
CA MET A 298 22.88 7.93 0.50
C MET A 298 21.44 7.61 0.85
N GLY A 299 20.49 8.08 0.02
CA GLY A 299 19.07 7.73 0.17
C GLY A 299 18.81 6.23 0.04
N LEU A 300 19.46 5.54 -0.92
CA LEU A 300 19.39 4.07 -1.06
C LEU A 300 19.93 3.35 0.18
N VAL A 301 21.01 3.83 0.77
CA VAL A 301 21.53 3.28 2.04
C VAL A 301 20.51 3.45 3.17
N TYR A 302 19.87 4.61 3.28
CA TYR A 302 18.80 4.82 4.26
C TYR A 302 17.58 3.94 3.99
N THR A 303 17.16 3.78 2.74
CA THR A 303 16.10 2.84 2.33
C THR A 303 16.45 1.42 2.74
N TYR A 304 17.67 0.97 2.45
CA TYR A 304 18.15 -0.38 2.78
C TYR A 304 18.10 -0.64 4.29
N ILE A 305 18.73 0.22 5.10
CA ILE A 305 18.75 0.09 6.55
C ILE A 305 17.31 0.15 7.10
N GLY A 306 16.53 1.10 6.59
CA GLY A 306 15.15 1.30 7.01
C GLY A 306 14.28 0.08 6.77
N LEU A 307 14.34 -0.52 5.57
CA LEU A 307 13.57 -1.71 5.23
C LEU A 307 14.01 -2.94 6.02
N VAL A 308 15.32 -3.16 6.20
CA VAL A 308 15.83 -4.29 7.01
C VAL A 308 15.27 -4.21 8.43
N LEU A 309 15.37 -3.06 9.08
CA LEU A 309 14.87 -2.89 10.44
C LEU A 309 13.34 -3.00 10.50
N PHE A 310 12.65 -2.35 9.57
CA PHE A 310 11.20 -2.33 9.51
C PHE A 310 10.63 -3.74 9.29
N LEU A 311 11.11 -4.46 8.27
CA LEU A 311 10.60 -5.80 7.95
C LEU A 311 11.01 -6.85 9.01
N THR A 312 12.20 -6.73 9.60
CA THR A 312 12.55 -7.54 10.76
C THR A 312 11.58 -7.32 11.90
N GLY A 313 11.29 -6.05 12.24
CA GLY A 313 10.34 -5.71 13.30
C GLY A 313 8.92 -6.19 13.01
N ALA A 314 8.48 -6.05 11.76
CA ALA A 314 7.15 -6.47 11.33
C ALA A 314 7.00 -8.00 11.34
N ASN A 315 7.89 -8.71 10.68
CA ASN A 315 7.74 -10.16 10.50
C ASN A 315 8.18 -10.97 11.73
N VAL A 316 9.24 -10.56 12.44
CA VAL A 316 9.71 -11.28 13.63
C VAL A 316 8.94 -10.86 14.88
N GLY A 317 8.56 -9.58 14.99
CA GLY A 317 7.93 -9.03 16.18
C GLY A 317 6.39 -8.98 16.11
N PHE A 318 5.85 -8.37 15.06
CA PHE A 318 4.42 -8.09 14.97
C PHE A 318 3.59 -9.26 14.46
N MET A 319 4.11 -10.04 13.49
CA MET A 319 3.37 -11.16 12.89
C MET A 319 2.92 -12.19 13.94
N PRO A 320 3.79 -12.67 14.85
CA PRO A 320 3.38 -13.61 15.87
C PRO A 320 2.38 -13.02 16.87
N ALA A 321 2.58 -11.76 17.25
CA ALA A 321 1.66 -11.08 18.17
C ALA A 321 0.27 -10.91 17.53
N GLY A 322 0.20 -10.58 16.24
CA GLY A 322 -1.05 -10.51 15.48
C GLY A 322 -1.78 -11.86 15.50
N HIS A 323 -1.09 -12.94 15.12
CA HIS A 323 -1.68 -14.29 15.11
C HIS A 323 -2.21 -14.71 16.48
N TYR A 324 -1.41 -14.54 17.53
CA TYR A 324 -1.79 -14.92 18.88
C TYR A 324 -2.98 -14.09 19.41
N LEU A 325 -2.98 -12.77 19.16
CA LEU A 325 -4.10 -11.90 19.51
C LEU A 325 -5.39 -12.33 18.79
N GLY A 326 -5.31 -12.64 17.49
CA GLY A 326 -6.45 -13.13 16.71
C GLY A 326 -7.02 -14.40 17.30
N GLN A 327 -6.16 -15.36 17.65
CA GLN A 327 -6.55 -16.62 18.24
C GLN A 327 -7.22 -16.41 19.64
N GLN A 328 -6.63 -15.60 20.50
CA GLN A 328 -7.17 -15.34 21.84
C GLN A 328 -8.51 -14.59 21.78
N LEU A 329 -8.61 -13.54 20.94
CA LEU A 329 -9.84 -12.76 20.80
C LEU A 329 -11.00 -13.57 20.22
N ALA A 330 -10.74 -14.43 19.22
CA ALA A 330 -11.76 -15.27 18.60
C ALA A 330 -12.17 -16.46 19.51
N SER A 331 -11.26 -16.94 20.37
CA SER A 331 -11.56 -17.97 21.39
C SER A 331 -12.29 -17.42 22.61
N TYR A 332 -12.41 -16.09 22.73
CA TYR A 332 -13.08 -15.46 23.86
C TYR A 332 -14.57 -15.80 23.87
N LYS A 333 -15.19 -15.82 25.06
CA LYS A 333 -16.62 -16.14 25.28
C LYS A 333 -17.57 -15.36 24.34
N TYR A 334 -17.19 -14.15 23.96
CA TYR A 334 -17.89 -13.30 22.99
C TYR A 334 -16.97 -13.01 21.81
N SER A 335 -16.81 -13.96 20.90
CA SER A 335 -15.90 -13.85 19.73
C SER A 335 -16.13 -12.59 18.87
N ALA A 336 -17.36 -12.06 18.87
CA ALA A 336 -17.69 -10.82 18.18
C ALA A 336 -16.90 -9.58 18.66
N VAL A 337 -16.27 -9.63 19.85
CA VAL A 337 -15.39 -8.56 20.38
C VAL A 337 -14.19 -8.32 19.46
N ILE A 338 -13.75 -9.32 18.69
CA ILE A 338 -12.66 -9.14 17.73
C ILE A 338 -13.01 -8.10 16.66
N ILE A 339 -14.29 -7.91 16.31
CA ILE A 339 -14.73 -6.96 15.26
C ILE A 339 -14.38 -5.52 15.65
N PRO A 340 -14.90 -4.94 16.76
CA PRO A 340 -14.55 -3.58 17.14
C PRO A 340 -13.06 -3.43 17.50
N VAL A 341 -12.42 -4.44 18.05
CA VAL A 341 -10.98 -4.42 18.32
C VAL A 341 -10.19 -4.31 17.02
N ALA A 342 -10.48 -5.15 16.03
CA ALA A 342 -9.84 -5.09 14.72
C ALA A 342 -10.10 -3.75 14.01
N MET A 343 -11.30 -3.17 14.12
CA MET A 343 -11.61 -1.84 13.58
C MET A 343 -10.71 -0.77 14.19
N VAL A 344 -10.52 -0.77 15.52
CA VAL A 344 -9.63 0.19 16.18
C VAL A 344 -8.18 -0.05 15.77
N MET A 345 -7.73 -1.30 15.69
CA MET A 345 -6.38 -1.64 15.25
C MET A 345 -6.14 -1.19 13.81
N GLY A 346 -7.05 -1.46 12.89
CA GLY A 346 -6.97 -1.05 11.49
C GLY A 346 -6.88 0.47 11.32
N TYR A 347 -7.63 1.23 12.14
CA TYR A 347 -7.57 2.69 12.12
C TYR A 347 -6.16 3.23 12.39
N PHE A 348 -5.40 2.59 13.27
CA PHE A 348 -4.05 3.05 13.62
C PHE A 348 -2.96 2.38 12.79
N ILE A 349 -3.12 1.12 12.38
CA ILE A 349 -2.09 0.37 11.64
C ILE A 349 -1.76 1.01 10.29
N VAL A 350 -2.76 1.49 9.56
CA VAL A 350 -2.53 2.14 8.27
C VAL A 350 -1.63 3.38 8.37
N ARG A 351 -1.57 4.03 9.53
CA ARG A 351 -0.68 5.16 9.76
C ARG A 351 0.78 4.74 9.95
N ALA A 352 1.01 3.50 10.39
CA ALA A 352 2.33 2.90 10.50
C ALA A 352 2.81 2.30 9.17
N GLU A 353 2.00 2.38 8.10
CA GLU A 353 2.38 1.95 6.76
C GLU A 353 3.29 3.00 6.11
N PRO A 354 4.57 2.66 5.82
CA PRO A 354 5.53 3.63 5.29
C PRO A 354 5.10 4.25 3.95
N ALA A 355 4.48 3.44 3.08
CA ALA A 355 4.02 3.88 1.77
C ALA A 355 2.86 4.89 1.88
N VAL A 356 1.99 4.77 2.88
CA VAL A 356 0.89 5.70 3.15
C VAL A 356 1.41 7.09 3.50
N TYR A 357 2.51 7.15 4.26
CA TYR A 357 3.13 8.43 4.56
C TYR A 357 3.59 9.15 3.28
N VAL A 358 4.28 8.42 2.39
CA VAL A 358 4.76 8.97 1.10
C VAL A 358 3.59 9.43 0.24
N LEU A 359 2.54 8.61 0.11
CA LEU A 359 1.32 8.95 -0.64
C LEU A 359 0.69 10.25 -0.13
N ASN A 360 0.46 10.35 1.19
CA ASN A 360 -0.20 11.51 1.78
C ASN A 360 0.57 12.81 1.52
N ARG A 361 1.91 12.77 1.59
CA ARG A 361 2.78 13.91 1.27
C ARG A 361 2.74 14.27 -0.21
N GLN A 362 2.83 13.29 -1.10
CA GLN A 362 2.77 13.53 -2.54
C GLN A 362 1.42 14.10 -2.98
N VAL A 363 0.31 13.61 -2.41
CA VAL A 363 -1.03 14.17 -2.67
C VAL A 363 -1.10 15.63 -2.24
N GLU A 364 -0.63 15.96 -1.04
CA GLU A 364 -0.61 17.34 -0.54
C GLU A 364 0.24 18.26 -1.41
N GLU A 365 1.43 17.81 -1.84
CA GLU A 365 2.34 18.56 -2.70
C GLU A 365 1.77 18.79 -4.12
N ILE A 366 1.21 17.74 -4.74
CA ILE A 366 0.68 17.83 -6.13
C ILE A 366 -0.61 18.67 -6.17
N THR A 367 -1.40 18.66 -5.09
CA THR A 367 -2.65 19.42 -5.01
C THR A 367 -2.47 20.82 -4.39
N ASP A 368 -1.22 21.28 -4.19
CA ASP A 368 -0.90 22.55 -3.55
C ASP A 368 -1.65 22.74 -2.21
N GLY A 369 -1.77 21.64 -1.43
CA GLY A 369 -2.47 21.64 -0.15
C GLY A 369 -4.00 21.61 -0.22
N ALA A 370 -4.61 21.54 -1.41
CA ALA A 370 -6.05 21.44 -1.55
C ALA A 370 -6.61 20.17 -0.89
N ILE A 371 -5.83 19.08 -0.92
CA ILE A 371 -6.07 17.85 -0.17
C ILE A 371 -4.93 17.68 0.82
N SER A 372 -5.18 17.96 2.10
CA SER A 372 -4.14 17.88 3.12
C SER A 372 -3.77 16.42 3.45
N ALA A 373 -2.50 16.17 3.76
CA ALA A 373 -2.01 14.87 4.21
C ALA A 373 -2.79 14.33 5.43
N LYS A 374 -3.23 15.24 6.32
CA LYS A 374 -4.06 14.88 7.48
C LYS A 374 -5.44 14.36 7.07
N ALA A 375 -6.11 15.00 6.12
CA ALA A 375 -7.44 14.57 5.63
C ALA A 375 -7.32 13.21 4.94
N MET A 376 -6.30 13.01 4.10
CA MET A 376 -5.98 11.72 3.49
C MET A 376 -5.77 10.64 4.53
N GLY A 377 -4.92 10.90 5.53
CA GLY A 377 -4.65 9.94 6.60
C GLY A 377 -5.89 9.54 7.40
N ILE A 378 -6.83 10.46 7.66
CA ILE A 378 -8.10 10.16 8.31
C ILE A 378 -8.99 9.31 7.40
N GLY A 379 -9.13 9.68 6.12
CA GLY A 379 -9.93 8.93 5.15
C GLY A 379 -9.45 7.48 5.00
N LEU A 380 -8.14 7.28 4.90
CA LEU A 380 -7.52 5.95 4.87
C LEU A 380 -7.75 5.18 6.17
N SER A 381 -7.55 5.83 7.34
CA SER A 381 -7.75 5.20 8.65
C SER A 381 -9.19 4.71 8.84
N VAL A 382 -10.18 5.52 8.45
CA VAL A 382 -11.60 5.14 8.50
C VAL A 382 -11.89 4.00 7.53
N GLY A 383 -11.36 4.06 6.31
CA GLY A 383 -11.51 3.00 5.32
C GLY A 383 -10.99 1.66 5.83
N VAL A 384 -9.74 1.63 6.29
CA VAL A 384 -9.11 0.40 6.81
C VAL A 384 -9.80 -0.10 8.09
N SER A 385 -10.28 0.79 8.95
CA SER A 385 -11.09 0.42 10.12
C SER A 385 -12.34 -0.36 9.74
N ILE A 386 -13.13 0.17 8.78
CA ILE A 386 -14.34 -0.50 8.28
C ILE A 386 -13.98 -1.84 7.64
N SER A 387 -12.91 -1.87 6.83
CA SER A 387 -12.42 -3.08 6.18
C SER A 387 -12.12 -4.19 7.15
N LEU A 388 -11.40 -3.89 8.23
CA LEU A 388 -11.05 -4.86 9.25
C LEU A 388 -12.30 -5.41 9.97
N GLY A 389 -13.27 -4.56 10.24
CA GLY A 389 -14.57 -5.01 10.79
C GLY A 389 -15.25 -6.02 9.88
N LEU A 390 -15.33 -5.71 8.58
CA LEU A 390 -15.91 -6.61 7.57
C LEU A 390 -15.07 -7.90 7.41
N ALA A 391 -13.75 -7.79 7.43
CA ALA A 391 -12.85 -8.96 7.36
C ALA A 391 -13.04 -9.89 8.57
N MET A 392 -13.18 -9.36 9.77
CA MET A 392 -13.46 -10.19 10.95
C MET A 392 -14.84 -10.83 10.90
N ILE A 393 -15.87 -10.13 10.42
CA ILE A 393 -17.19 -10.72 10.17
C ILE A 393 -17.04 -11.91 9.22
N ARG A 394 -16.30 -11.73 8.11
CA ARG A 394 -16.05 -12.79 7.15
C ARG A 394 -15.36 -14.00 7.78
N VAL A 395 -14.28 -13.79 8.54
CA VAL A 395 -13.53 -14.86 9.21
C VAL A 395 -14.43 -15.64 10.19
N LEU A 396 -15.28 -14.93 10.95
CA LEU A 396 -16.17 -15.56 11.92
C LEU A 396 -17.35 -16.31 11.28
N THR A 397 -17.75 -15.95 10.05
CA THR A 397 -18.95 -16.50 9.39
C THR A 397 -18.64 -17.41 8.23
N GLY A 398 -17.41 -17.44 7.70
CA GLY A 398 -17.02 -18.21 6.51
C GLY A 398 -17.66 -17.73 5.20
N ILE A 399 -18.19 -16.47 5.15
CA ILE A 399 -18.82 -15.93 3.95
C ILE A 399 -17.75 -15.70 2.85
N SER A 400 -18.07 -16.09 1.62
CA SER A 400 -17.15 -15.90 0.49
C SER A 400 -16.76 -14.44 0.31
N ILE A 401 -15.49 -14.20 0.01
CA ILE A 401 -14.92 -12.86 -0.20
C ILE A 401 -15.63 -12.06 -1.31
N LEU A 402 -16.18 -12.73 -2.31
CA LEU A 402 -16.89 -12.08 -3.42
C LEU A 402 -18.12 -11.28 -2.98
N TRP A 403 -18.79 -11.70 -1.89
CA TRP A 403 -19.91 -10.94 -1.32
C TRP A 403 -19.52 -9.58 -0.75
N PHE A 404 -18.24 -9.38 -0.47
CA PHE A 404 -17.69 -8.10 -0.03
C PHE A 404 -17.05 -7.34 -1.19
N LEU A 405 -16.24 -8.02 -2.02
CA LEU A 405 -15.48 -7.36 -3.08
C LEU A 405 -16.37 -6.87 -4.22
N ILE A 406 -17.34 -7.67 -4.69
CA ILE A 406 -18.20 -7.25 -5.81
C ILE A 406 -18.99 -5.99 -5.46
N PRO A 407 -19.75 -5.91 -4.34
CA PRO A 407 -20.46 -4.69 -3.99
C PRO A 407 -19.53 -3.52 -3.69
N GLY A 408 -18.39 -3.76 -3.03
CA GLY A 408 -17.42 -2.73 -2.69
C GLY A 408 -16.79 -2.07 -3.91
N TYR A 409 -16.27 -2.87 -4.85
CA TYR A 409 -15.73 -2.34 -6.10
C TYR A 409 -16.82 -1.75 -6.99
N ALA A 410 -18.01 -2.34 -7.07
CA ALA A 410 -19.14 -1.75 -7.80
C ALA A 410 -19.50 -0.35 -7.26
N LEU A 411 -19.57 -0.22 -5.93
CA LEU A 411 -19.82 1.07 -5.28
C LEU A 411 -18.72 2.08 -5.60
N ALA A 412 -17.45 1.70 -5.45
CA ALA A 412 -16.30 2.55 -5.78
C ALA A 412 -16.31 3.00 -7.24
N LEU A 413 -16.59 2.09 -8.17
CA LEU A 413 -16.67 2.39 -9.60
C LEU A 413 -17.88 3.32 -9.92
N ILE A 414 -19.03 3.11 -9.29
CA ILE A 414 -20.20 4.00 -9.46
C ILE A 414 -19.86 5.41 -8.95
N ILE A 415 -19.28 5.54 -7.76
CA ILE A 415 -18.94 6.86 -7.19
C ILE A 415 -17.94 7.59 -8.08
N SER A 416 -17.02 6.88 -8.77
CA SER A 416 -15.99 7.47 -9.62
C SER A 416 -16.52 8.36 -10.75
N PHE A 417 -17.78 8.20 -11.15
CA PHE A 417 -18.42 9.04 -12.16
C PHE A 417 -18.99 10.36 -11.59
N PHE A 418 -19.13 10.48 -10.27
CA PHE A 418 -19.74 11.63 -9.61
C PHE A 418 -18.75 12.57 -8.93
N VAL A 419 -17.52 12.09 -8.69
CA VAL A 419 -16.46 12.85 -8.00
C VAL A 419 -15.48 13.49 -9.01
N PRO A 420 -14.70 14.52 -8.60
CA PRO A 420 -13.60 15.03 -9.43
C PRO A 420 -12.59 13.93 -9.76
N LYS A 421 -12.07 13.92 -10.98
CA LYS A 421 -11.17 12.87 -11.51
C LYS A 421 -9.97 12.59 -10.62
N ILE A 422 -9.39 13.63 -10.02
CA ILE A 422 -8.24 13.51 -9.13
C ILE A 422 -8.56 12.65 -7.90
N TYR A 423 -9.74 12.81 -7.29
CA TYR A 423 -10.13 11.98 -6.14
C TYR A 423 -10.31 10.51 -6.50
N THR A 424 -10.83 10.21 -7.71
CA THR A 424 -10.89 8.83 -8.20
C THR A 424 -9.50 8.24 -8.35
N ALA A 425 -8.59 8.95 -8.98
CA ALA A 425 -7.23 8.48 -9.21
C ALA A 425 -6.48 8.27 -7.88
N ILE A 426 -6.54 9.24 -6.96
CA ILE A 426 -5.95 9.13 -5.62
C ILE A 426 -6.58 7.98 -4.82
N ALA A 427 -7.92 7.82 -4.88
CA ALA A 427 -8.61 6.76 -4.15
C ALA A 427 -8.12 5.37 -4.58
N PHE A 428 -8.08 5.12 -5.89
CA PHE A 428 -7.66 3.83 -6.41
C PHE A 428 -6.16 3.57 -6.20
N ASP A 429 -5.29 4.59 -6.26
CA ASP A 429 -3.89 4.46 -5.85
C ASP A 429 -3.77 4.17 -4.35
N SER A 430 -4.61 4.81 -3.52
CA SER A 430 -4.59 4.65 -2.06
C SER A 430 -4.93 3.24 -1.60
N GLY A 431 -5.79 2.53 -2.34
CA GLY A 431 -6.15 1.15 -2.00
C GLY A 431 -4.94 0.23 -1.96
N GLY A 432 -4.13 0.25 -3.02
CA GLY A 432 -2.89 -0.52 -3.06
C GLY A 432 -1.90 -0.09 -1.96
N VAL A 433 -1.77 1.22 -1.73
CA VAL A 433 -0.83 1.77 -0.74
C VAL A 433 -1.19 1.41 0.71
N ALA A 434 -2.48 1.31 1.02
CA ALA A 434 -2.95 1.00 2.39
C ALA A 434 -2.75 -0.47 2.78
N SER A 435 -2.48 -1.35 1.84
CA SER A 435 -2.38 -2.80 2.01
C SER A 435 -0.94 -3.33 1.99
N GLY A 436 0.02 -2.55 2.50
CA GLY A 436 1.44 -2.88 2.54
C GLY A 436 1.88 -3.78 3.71
N PRO A 437 3.20 -3.75 4.07
CA PRO A 437 3.81 -4.68 5.02
C PRO A 437 3.14 -4.77 6.38
N MET A 438 2.60 -3.68 6.92
CA MET A 438 1.92 -3.74 8.22
C MET A 438 0.59 -4.49 8.15
N THR A 439 -0.11 -4.40 7.02
CA THR A 439 -1.31 -5.20 6.76
C THR A 439 -0.94 -6.68 6.61
N ALA A 440 0.10 -6.99 5.86
CA ALA A 440 0.57 -8.36 5.62
C ALA A 440 1.18 -9.01 6.89
N ALA A 441 1.95 -8.25 7.68
CA ALA A 441 2.67 -8.79 8.84
C ALA A 441 1.90 -8.71 10.17
N PHE A 442 0.77 -8.01 10.25
CA PHE A 442 0.00 -7.92 11.49
C PHE A 442 -1.49 -8.20 11.30
N LEU A 443 -2.16 -7.55 10.33
CA LEU A 443 -3.61 -7.70 10.17
C LEU A 443 -4.01 -9.04 9.54
N LEU A 444 -3.26 -9.51 8.55
CA LEU A 444 -3.48 -10.83 7.98
C LEU A 444 -3.20 -11.94 9.01
N PRO A 445 -2.10 -11.94 9.77
CA PRO A 445 -1.89 -12.86 10.88
C PRO A 445 -2.97 -12.80 11.97
N LEU A 446 -3.51 -11.62 12.28
CA LEU A 446 -4.65 -11.49 13.20
C LEU A 446 -5.87 -12.27 12.68
N ALA A 447 -6.16 -12.15 11.37
CA ALA A 447 -7.25 -12.91 10.74
C ALA A 447 -6.97 -14.43 10.69
N GLN A 448 -5.72 -14.80 10.43
CA GLN A 448 -5.28 -16.19 10.43
C GLN A 448 -5.42 -16.83 11.84
N GLY A 449 -5.01 -16.10 12.88
CA GLY A 449 -5.21 -16.53 14.27
C GLY A 449 -6.69 -16.69 14.62
N ALA A 450 -7.52 -15.74 14.23
CA ALA A 450 -8.97 -15.83 14.43
C ALA A 450 -9.59 -17.01 13.67
N CYS A 451 -9.18 -17.23 12.42
CA CYS A 451 -9.62 -18.37 11.61
C CYS A 451 -9.25 -19.72 12.25
N THR A 452 -8.03 -19.84 12.77
CA THR A 452 -7.60 -21.03 13.52
C THR A 452 -8.50 -21.28 14.72
N ALA A 453 -8.84 -20.26 15.47
CA ALA A 453 -9.66 -20.39 16.71
C ALA A 453 -11.09 -20.84 16.41
N VAL A 454 -11.67 -20.42 15.29
CA VAL A 454 -13.04 -20.83 14.89
C VAL A 454 -13.07 -22.10 14.05
N GLY A 455 -11.91 -22.72 13.74
CA GLY A 455 -11.82 -23.94 12.93
C GLY A 455 -12.15 -23.72 11.44
N GLY A 456 -11.97 -22.49 10.95
CA GLY A 456 -12.17 -22.14 9.54
C GLY A 456 -11.04 -22.60 8.63
N ASN A 457 -11.26 -22.52 7.31
CA ASN A 457 -10.21 -22.79 6.33
C ASN A 457 -9.33 -21.54 6.13
N MET A 458 -8.03 -21.67 6.46
CA MET A 458 -7.06 -20.58 6.35
C MET A 458 -7.07 -19.90 4.98
N VAL A 459 -7.07 -20.69 3.92
CA VAL A 459 -6.90 -20.20 2.55
C VAL A 459 -8.15 -19.50 2.04
N THR A 460 -9.33 -20.01 2.36
CA THR A 460 -10.60 -19.42 1.91
C THR A 460 -11.12 -18.34 2.83
N ASP A 461 -10.85 -18.39 4.15
CA ASP A 461 -11.52 -17.54 5.12
C ASP A 461 -10.59 -16.47 5.72
N ALA A 462 -9.29 -16.74 5.89
CA ALA A 462 -8.34 -15.77 6.43
C ALA A 462 -7.68 -14.89 5.36
N PHE A 463 -7.25 -15.46 4.21
CA PHE A 463 -6.76 -14.65 3.10
C PHE A 463 -7.87 -13.77 2.53
N GLY A 464 -7.50 -12.68 1.88
CA GLY A 464 -8.43 -11.66 1.37
C GLY A 464 -8.57 -10.44 2.28
N VAL A 465 -7.90 -10.43 3.44
CA VAL A 465 -7.85 -9.25 4.32
C VAL A 465 -7.13 -8.11 3.63
N VAL A 466 -6.03 -8.37 2.94
CA VAL A 466 -5.25 -7.38 2.19
C VAL A 466 -6.11 -6.75 1.10
N ALA A 467 -6.85 -7.58 0.36
CA ALA A 467 -7.80 -7.13 -0.68
C ALA A 467 -8.93 -6.25 -0.11
N MET A 468 -9.49 -6.63 1.03
CA MET A 468 -10.52 -5.84 1.69
C MET A 468 -9.97 -4.51 2.20
N VAL A 469 -8.76 -4.49 2.74
CA VAL A 469 -8.05 -3.27 3.14
C VAL A 469 -7.75 -2.38 1.94
N ALA A 470 -7.42 -2.96 0.78
CA ALA A 470 -7.23 -2.22 -0.46
C ALA A 470 -8.53 -1.61 -1.00
N MET A 471 -9.66 -2.28 -0.83
CA MET A 471 -10.96 -1.88 -1.40
C MET A 471 -11.59 -0.68 -0.70
N THR A 472 -11.59 -0.63 0.62
CA THR A 472 -12.37 0.39 1.36
C THR A 472 -11.85 1.81 1.24
N PRO A 473 -10.53 2.09 1.16
CA PRO A 473 -10.02 3.43 0.83
C PRO A 473 -10.55 3.98 -0.50
N LEU A 474 -10.83 3.11 -1.47
CA LEU A 474 -11.42 3.51 -2.75
C LEU A 474 -12.75 4.24 -2.54
N ILE A 475 -13.53 3.77 -1.59
CA ILE A 475 -14.83 4.35 -1.26
C ILE A 475 -14.66 5.60 -0.39
N THR A 476 -13.89 5.50 0.71
CA THR A 476 -13.79 6.59 1.69
C THR A 476 -13.15 7.86 1.13
N ILE A 477 -12.10 7.72 0.30
CA ILE A 477 -11.46 8.88 -0.34
C ILE A 477 -12.39 9.51 -1.39
N GLN A 478 -13.13 8.72 -2.14
CA GLN A 478 -14.11 9.25 -3.09
C GLN A 478 -15.29 9.94 -2.40
N VAL A 479 -15.77 9.38 -1.29
CA VAL A 479 -16.81 10.03 -0.46
C VAL A 479 -16.31 11.38 0.08
N MET A 480 -15.05 11.46 0.51
CA MET A 480 -14.42 12.72 0.91
C MET A 480 -14.37 13.71 -0.26
N GLY A 481 -14.03 13.27 -1.47
CA GLY A 481 -14.06 14.08 -2.69
C GLY A 481 -15.47 14.58 -3.05
N LEU A 482 -16.49 13.73 -2.87
CA LEU A 482 -17.87 14.10 -3.09
C LEU A 482 -18.34 15.18 -2.08
N ALA A 483 -17.99 14.99 -0.80
CA ALA A 483 -18.28 15.97 0.24
C ALA A 483 -17.62 17.33 -0.05
N ALA A 484 -16.35 17.33 -0.47
CA ALA A 484 -15.64 18.55 -0.86
C ALA A 484 -16.32 19.27 -2.03
N LYS A 485 -16.74 18.53 -3.07
CA LYS A 485 -17.46 19.06 -4.22
C LYS A 485 -18.81 19.70 -3.83
N LEU A 486 -19.56 19.04 -2.94
CA LEU A 486 -20.84 19.56 -2.45
C LEU A 486 -20.66 20.82 -1.59
N MET A 487 -19.64 20.86 -0.73
CA MET A 487 -19.32 22.05 0.08
C MET A 487 -18.92 23.24 -0.80
N GLN A 488 -18.14 23.00 -1.85
CA GLN A 488 -17.73 24.05 -2.79
C GLN A 488 -18.95 24.63 -3.55
N ARG A 489 -19.86 23.78 -4.02
CA ARG A 489 -21.12 24.23 -4.65
C ARG A 489 -21.95 25.12 -3.72
N ARG A 490 -22.15 24.70 -2.46
CA ARG A 490 -22.88 25.50 -1.47
C ARG A 490 -22.25 26.87 -1.20
N LYS A 491 -20.89 26.93 -1.12
CA LYS A 491 -20.20 28.21 -0.95
C LYS A 491 -20.40 29.14 -2.16
N THR A 492 -20.39 28.60 -3.37
CA THR A 492 -20.63 29.39 -4.59
C THR A 492 -22.07 29.89 -4.66
N GLU A 493 -23.05 29.05 -4.30
CA GLU A 493 -24.47 29.42 -4.24
C GLU A 493 -24.76 30.47 -3.17
N THR A 494 -24.04 30.44 -2.01
CA THR A 494 -24.21 31.45 -0.94
C THR A 494 -23.47 32.76 -1.25
N ALA A 495 -22.41 32.73 -2.05
CA ALA A 495 -21.64 33.91 -2.43
C ALA A 495 -22.30 34.68 -3.62
N ALA A 496 -23.02 34.00 -4.48
CA ALA A 496 -23.66 34.60 -5.64
C ALA A 496 -24.73 35.67 -5.29
N PRO A 497 -25.59 35.50 -4.26
CA PRO A 497 -26.53 36.55 -3.88
C PRO A 497 -25.88 37.79 -3.26
N ALA A 498 -24.77 37.65 -2.56
CA ALA A 498 -24.04 38.75 -1.94
C ALA A 498 -23.28 39.62 -2.96
N ALA A 499 -22.77 39.04 -4.01
CA ALA A 499 -22.05 39.77 -5.06
C ALA A 499 -23.02 40.62 -5.94
N PHE A 500 -24.29 40.25 -6.02
CA PHE A 500 -25.31 41.01 -6.74
C PHE A 500 -26.05 42.02 -5.84
N ALA A 501 -26.00 41.87 -4.53
CA ALA A 501 -26.70 42.78 -3.59
C ALA A 501 -25.92 44.11 -3.41
N ASP A 502 -24.66 44.19 -3.72
CA ASP A 502 -23.81 45.40 -3.63
C ASP A 502 -23.63 46.11 -4.98
N MET A 503 -24.26 45.66 -6.05
CA MET A 503 -24.23 46.36 -7.34
C MET A 503 -25.21 47.54 -7.34
N ASP A 504 -24.68 48.74 -7.37
CA ASP A 504 -25.42 49.97 -7.56
C ASP A 504 -26.31 49.86 -8.81
N GLU A 505 -27.63 50.19 -8.72
CA GLU A 505 -28.56 50.07 -9.85
C GLU A 505 -28.16 50.86 -11.10
N ASN A 506 -27.08 51.67 -11.00
CA ASN A 506 -26.53 52.50 -12.06
C ASN A 506 -25.18 52.04 -12.59
N ALA A 507 -24.68 50.87 -12.22
CA ALA A 507 -23.41 50.36 -12.74
C ALA A 507 -23.56 49.89 -14.19
N ILE A 508 -22.98 50.64 -15.13
CA ILE A 508 -22.85 50.25 -16.56
C ILE A 508 -21.83 49.16 -16.63
N ILE A 509 -22.25 47.95 -17.01
CA ILE A 509 -21.34 46.84 -17.33
C ILE A 509 -20.87 47.01 -18.78
N GLU A 510 -19.65 47.49 -18.98
CA GLU A 510 -18.99 47.34 -20.27
C GLU A 510 -18.59 45.84 -20.46
N LEU A 511 -19.16 45.22 -21.52
CA LEU A 511 -18.91 43.85 -21.92
C LEU A 511 -17.63 43.75 -22.76
#